data_9094868f078df918212222f5ed83f044
#
_entry.id   9094868f078df918212222f5ed83f044
#
_cell.length_a   1.000
_cell.length_b   1.000
_cell.length_c   1.000
_cell.angle_alpha   90.00
_cell.angle_beta   90.00
_cell.angle_gamma   90.00
#
_symmetry.space_group_name_H-M   'P 1'
#
loop_
_entity.id
_entity.type
_entity.pdbx_description
1 polymer ?
#
loop_
_entity_poly.entity_id
_entity_poly.type
_entity_poly.pdbx_seq_one_letter_code
_entity_poly.pdbx_strand_id
1 'polypeptide(L)'
;MTWVVRMAFSAMFCMNEKPFEHVLIHGLVRDSEGRKMSKSLGNGIDPLEIIDQYGADALRFTLATGNSPGNDMRFYMERVEFARNFNNKLWNASRFVFMNLEDESLLEGLTRESVKANLTLADKWIISRANRVVKEVNYNMDQFDLGIGLQKAYDFTWSEYCDWYIEIVKPRLYGHDREAKRAALYTLTYVLEKILKLLHPFIPFITEEIYSYLPTVEGYIITAEYPHYEEADDMLAEEEKMNLIMDGIRNVRNVRAEMNVPPSKKAKIIIVPTDDKRPAMEDGKEYFKSLASASEVEIQNSKDGIPEDAVSVVIDGVELFIPLDELVDFEKEKERLNKERDKALAEI
;
A
#
# COMPACT_ATOMS: atom_id res chain seq x y z
N MET A 1 -3.62 -36.84 8.34
CA MET A 1 -2.65 -37.64 9.15
C MET A 1 -2.23 -38.96 8.50
N THR A 2 -3.14 -39.79 7.96
CA THR A 2 -2.82 -41.09 7.35
C THR A 2 -1.78 -41.02 6.21
N TRP A 3 -1.79 -40.01 5.37
CA TRP A 3 -0.82 -39.82 4.29
C TRP A 3 0.60 -39.54 4.81
N VAL A 4 0.75 -38.64 5.77
CA VAL A 4 2.04 -38.30 6.39
C VAL A 4 2.68 -39.54 7.00
N VAL A 5 1.89 -40.32 7.72
CA VAL A 5 2.37 -41.59 8.34
C VAL A 5 2.86 -42.59 7.26
N ARG A 6 2.10 -42.79 6.17
CA ARG A 6 2.53 -43.64 5.07
C ARG A 6 3.81 -43.18 4.42
N MET A 7 3.94 -41.86 4.13
CA MET A 7 5.16 -41.28 3.56
C MET A 7 6.36 -41.50 4.46
N ALA A 8 6.22 -41.24 5.76
CA ALA A 8 7.29 -41.45 6.73
C ALA A 8 7.73 -42.90 6.81
N PHE A 9 6.77 -43.83 6.95
CA PHE A 9 7.09 -45.27 7.01
C PHE A 9 7.75 -45.77 5.71
N SER A 10 7.24 -45.40 4.55
CA SER A 10 7.82 -45.82 3.27
C SER A 10 9.24 -45.31 3.09
N ALA A 11 9.50 -44.04 3.41
CA ALA A 11 10.82 -43.44 3.29
C ALA A 11 11.82 -44.09 4.27
N MET A 12 11.43 -44.28 5.55
CA MET A 12 12.28 -44.95 6.53
C MET A 12 12.56 -46.40 6.16
N PHE A 13 11.56 -47.11 5.65
CA PHE A 13 11.74 -48.53 5.27
C PHE A 13 12.57 -48.70 4.00
N CYS A 14 12.32 -47.90 2.97
CA CYS A 14 12.97 -48.06 1.67
C CYS A 14 14.34 -47.37 1.56
N MET A 15 14.48 -46.18 2.20
CA MET A 15 15.63 -45.30 2.04
C MET A 15 16.42 -45.07 3.33
N ASN A 16 15.88 -45.46 4.47
CA ASN A 16 16.41 -45.20 5.82
C ASN A 16 16.67 -43.71 6.10
N GLU A 17 15.84 -42.85 5.50
CA GLU A 17 15.92 -41.38 5.65
C GLU A 17 14.53 -40.83 5.95
N LYS A 18 14.48 -39.71 6.73
CA LYS A 18 13.24 -38.96 6.94
C LYS A 18 12.88 -38.18 5.66
N PRO A 19 11.62 -38.24 5.21
CA PRO A 19 11.24 -37.63 3.91
C PRO A 19 11.07 -36.11 3.97
N PHE A 20 10.90 -35.52 5.15
CA PHE A 20 10.67 -34.09 5.35
C PHE A 20 10.96 -33.66 6.79
N GLU A 21 11.33 -32.41 6.96
CA GLU A 21 11.58 -31.81 8.28
C GLU A 21 10.28 -31.26 8.90
N HIS A 22 9.39 -30.72 8.09
CA HIS A 22 8.19 -30.03 8.53
C HIS A 22 6.94 -30.67 7.93
N VAL A 23 5.84 -30.63 8.68
CA VAL A 23 4.52 -31.05 8.24
C VAL A 23 3.55 -29.93 8.52
N LEU A 24 3.17 -29.21 7.46
CA LEU A 24 2.16 -28.15 7.54
C LEU A 24 0.76 -28.78 7.37
N ILE A 25 -0.08 -28.64 8.39
CA ILE A 25 -1.47 -29.12 8.36
C ILE A 25 -2.37 -27.90 8.18
N HIS A 26 -2.98 -27.79 7.00
CA HIS A 26 -3.95 -26.75 6.71
C HIS A 26 -5.37 -27.13 7.16
N GLY A 27 -6.22 -26.15 7.43
CA GLY A 27 -7.64 -26.36 7.70
C GLY A 27 -8.45 -26.71 6.45
N LEU A 28 -9.72 -27.04 6.65
CA LEU A 28 -10.67 -27.27 5.56
C LEU A 28 -11.32 -25.96 5.12
N VAL A 29 -11.58 -25.85 3.83
CA VAL A 29 -12.45 -24.82 3.30
C VAL A 29 -13.91 -25.25 3.51
N ARG A 30 -14.67 -24.40 4.20
CA ARG A 30 -16.10 -24.59 4.51
C ARG A 30 -16.94 -23.60 3.75
N ASP A 31 -18.23 -23.88 3.60
CA ASP A 31 -19.17 -22.91 3.04
C ASP A 31 -19.34 -21.65 3.94
N SER A 32 -20.11 -20.68 3.49
CA SER A 32 -20.36 -19.42 4.23
C SER A 32 -21.04 -19.65 5.59
N GLU A 33 -21.77 -20.75 5.75
CA GLU A 33 -22.41 -21.14 7.01
C GLU A 33 -21.48 -21.96 7.93
N GLY A 34 -20.27 -22.26 7.46
CA GLY A 34 -19.28 -23.04 8.21
C GLY A 34 -19.47 -24.55 8.13
N ARG A 35 -20.33 -25.06 7.22
CA ARG A 35 -20.54 -26.49 7.01
C ARG A 35 -19.44 -27.05 6.10
N LYS A 36 -19.10 -28.30 6.31
CA LYS A 36 -18.18 -29.00 5.40
C LYS A 36 -18.83 -29.14 4.03
N MET A 37 -18.12 -28.73 2.98
CA MET A 37 -18.58 -28.92 1.61
C MET A 37 -18.64 -30.39 1.24
N SER A 38 -19.74 -30.82 0.65
CA SER A 38 -19.94 -32.20 0.17
C SER A 38 -20.88 -32.25 -1.02
N LYS A 39 -20.69 -33.27 -1.87
CA LYS A 39 -21.59 -33.50 -3.03
C LYS A 39 -23.03 -33.76 -2.61
N SER A 40 -23.21 -34.43 -1.47
CA SER A 40 -24.54 -34.79 -0.94
C SER A 40 -25.33 -33.58 -0.42
N LEU A 41 -24.67 -32.53 0.03
CA LEU A 41 -25.29 -31.30 0.50
C LEU A 41 -25.45 -30.26 -0.64
N GLY A 42 -24.85 -30.50 -1.81
CA GLY A 42 -24.92 -29.55 -2.93
C GLY A 42 -24.30 -28.18 -2.63
N ASN A 43 -23.49 -28.08 -1.57
CA ASN A 43 -22.84 -26.82 -1.14
C ASN A 43 -21.36 -26.74 -1.57
N GLY A 44 -20.95 -27.61 -2.50
CA GLY A 44 -19.62 -27.55 -3.11
C GLY A 44 -19.50 -26.36 -4.06
N ILE A 45 -18.39 -25.65 -3.99
CA ILE A 45 -18.04 -24.57 -4.92
C ILE A 45 -17.08 -25.15 -5.94
N ASP A 46 -17.39 -25.04 -7.24
CA ASP A 46 -16.47 -25.45 -8.29
C ASP A 46 -15.37 -24.39 -8.46
N PRO A 47 -14.10 -24.71 -8.24
CA PRO A 47 -13.00 -23.77 -8.43
C PRO A 47 -12.90 -23.25 -9.87
N LEU A 48 -13.29 -24.06 -10.87
CA LEU A 48 -13.22 -23.65 -12.28
C LEU A 48 -14.20 -22.53 -12.60
N GLU A 49 -15.42 -22.58 -12.03
CA GLU A 49 -16.40 -21.51 -12.19
C GLU A 49 -15.90 -20.19 -11.59
N ILE A 50 -15.21 -20.26 -10.45
CA ILE A 50 -14.58 -19.08 -9.83
C ILE A 50 -13.43 -18.54 -10.69
N ILE A 51 -12.60 -19.41 -11.24
CA ILE A 51 -11.49 -19.05 -12.12
C ILE A 51 -12.01 -18.37 -13.39
N ASP A 52 -13.06 -18.90 -13.99
CA ASP A 52 -13.67 -18.33 -15.20
C ASP A 52 -14.25 -16.92 -14.97
N GLN A 53 -14.80 -16.66 -13.78
CA GLN A 53 -15.43 -15.37 -13.45
C GLN A 53 -14.44 -14.33 -12.89
N TYR A 54 -13.48 -14.74 -12.10
CA TYR A 54 -12.63 -13.84 -11.29
C TYR A 54 -11.13 -13.98 -11.57
N GLY A 55 -10.74 -15.03 -12.28
CA GLY A 55 -9.33 -15.38 -12.52
C GLY A 55 -8.70 -16.26 -11.44
N ALA A 56 -7.70 -17.02 -11.84
CA ALA A 56 -7.01 -17.96 -10.94
C ALA A 56 -6.31 -17.26 -9.77
N ASP A 57 -5.70 -16.10 -10.02
CA ASP A 57 -5.00 -15.33 -8.98
C ASP A 57 -5.94 -14.83 -7.87
N ALA A 58 -7.18 -14.44 -8.21
CA ALA A 58 -8.17 -14.03 -7.21
C ALA A 58 -8.54 -15.19 -6.27
N LEU A 59 -8.74 -16.39 -6.82
CA LEU A 59 -9.00 -17.58 -6.02
C LEU A 59 -7.80 -17.95 -5.14
N ARG A 60 -6.58 -17.96 -5.70
CA ARG A 60 -5.35 -18.26 -4.97
C ARG A 60 -5.11 -17.29 -3.83
N PHE A 61 -5.25 -15.99 -4.08
CA PHE A 61 -5.15 -14.94 -3.05
C PHE A 61 -6.16 -15.17 -1.92
N THR A 62 -7.42 -15.45 -2.27
CA THR A 62 -8.50 -15.68 -1.31
C THR A 62 -8.20 -16.89 -0.42
N LEU A 63 -7.70 -17.97 -0.99
CA LEU A 63 -7.37 -19.17 -0.24
C LEU A 63 -6.12 -19.02 0.65
N ALA A 64 -5.18 -18.17 0.27
CA ALA A 64 -3.97 -17.89 1.04
C ALA A 64 -4.22 -16.88 2.18
N THR A 65 -5.07 -15.86 1.97
CA THR A 65 -5.41 -14.87 2.99
C THR A 65 -6.36 -15.44 4.04
N GLY A 66 -6.08 -15.15 5.31
CA GLY A 66 -6.94 -15.56 6.43
C GLY A 66 -6.88 -17.05 6.75
N ASN A 67 -5.91 -17.76 6.19
CA ASN A 67 -5.64 -19.15 6.51
C ASN A 67 -4.55 -19.21 7.58
N SER A 68 -4.90 -19.72 8.76
CA SER A 68 -3.94 -20.03 9.81
C SER A 68 -3.74 -21.54 9.89
N PRO A 69 -2.53 -22.05 10.09
CA PRO A 69 -2.29 -23.48 10.23
C PRO A 69 -3.25 -24.14 11.22
N GLY A 70 -3.87 -25.24 10.81
CA GLY A 70 -4.80 -26.03 11.64
C GLY A 70 -6.22 -25.46 11.78
N ASN A 71 -6.52 -24.29 11.29
CA ASN A 71 -7.85 -23.69 11.38
C ASN A 71 -8.63 -23.80 10.06
N ASP A 72 -9.92 -24.15 10.17
CA ASP A 72 -10.82 -24.16 9.02
C ASP A 72 -11.16 -22.71 8.60
N MET A 73 -11.27 -22.47 7.29
CA MET A 73 -11.70 -21.18 6.76
C MET A 73 -13.09 -21.27 6.13
N ARG A 74 -13.90 -20.22 6.32
CA ARG A 74 -15.15 -20.04 5.58
C ARG A 74 -14.89 -19.33 4.28
N PHE A 75 -15.45 -19.86 3.20
CA PHE A 75 -15.34 -19.28 1.88
C PHE A 75 -16.52 -18.29 1.64
N TYR A 76 -16.16 -17.07 1.27
CA TYR A 76 -17.11 -16.01 0.93
C TYR A 76 -16.75 -15.43 -0.44
N MET A 77 -17.77 -15.22 -1.29
CA MET A 77 -17.55 -14.63 -2.62
C MET A 77 -16.99 -13.21 -2.55
N GLU A 78 -17.40 -12.44 -1.55
CA GLU A 78 -16.90 -11.08 -1.32
C GLU A 78 -15.37 -11.03 -1.13
N ARG A 79 -14.77 -12.10 -0.61
CA ARG A 79 -13.31 -12.21 -0.52
C ARG A 79 -12.65 -12.42 -1.88
N VAL A 80 -13.32 -13.14 -2.77
CA VAL A 80 -12.83 -13.32 -4.15
C VAL A 80 -12.92 -12.01 -4.94
N GLU A 81 -14.00 -11.28 -4.76
CA GLU A 81 -14.16 -9.94 -5.35
C GLU A 81 -13.12 -8.95 -4.83
N PHE A 82 -12.85 -8.98 -3.53
CA PHE A 82 -11.78 -8.20 -2.91
C PHE A 82 -10.41 -8.53 -3.54
N ALA A 83 -10.09 -9.82 -3.69
CA ALA A 83 -8.84 -10.27 -4.29
C ALA A 83 -8.73 -9.84 -5.77
N ARG A 84 -9.82 -9.95 -6.55
CA ARG A 84 -9.87 -9.43 -7.92
C ARG A 84 -9.62 -7.92 -7.98
N ASN A 85 -10.23 -7.17 -7.07
CA ASN A 85 -10.05 -5.72 -7.01
C ASN A 85 -8.60 -5.34 -6.66
N PHE A 86 -7.94 -6.13 -5.81
CA PHE A 86 -6.51 -5.97 -5.55
C PHE A 86 -5.67 -6.21 -6.81
N ASN A 87 -5.92 -7.30 -7.53
CA ASN A 87 -5.21 -7.59 -8.78
C ASN A 87 -5.41 -6.46 -9.80
N ASN A 88 -6.63 -5.93 -9.93
CA ASN A 88 -6.91 -4.78 -10.79
C ASN A 88 -6.18 -3.52 -10.34
N LYS A 89 -6.06 -3.27 -9.03
CA LYS A 89 -5.30 -2.12 -8.51
C LYS A 89 -3.81 -2.25 -8.81
N LEU A 90 -3.24 -3.44 -8.59
CA LEU A 90 -1.84 -3.74 -8.92
C LEU A 90 -1.57 -3.52 -10.41
N TRP A 91 -2.44 -4.05 -11.28
CA TRP A 91 -2.36 -3.86 -12.73
C TRP A 91 -2.39 -2.38 -13.14
N ASN A 92 -3.34 -1.61 -12.59
CA ASN A 92 -3.47 -0.19 -12.92
C ASN A 92 -2.27 0.64 -12.41
N ALA A 93 -1.75 0.32 -11.23
CA ALA A 93 -0.54 0.93 -10.69
C ALA A 93 0.68 0.64 -11.60
N SER A 94 0.81 -0.61 -12.05
CA SER A 94 1.89 -1.01 -12.96
C SER A 94 1.76 -0.32 -14.33
N ARG A 95 0.56 -0.22 -14.88
CA ARG A 95 0.31 0.56 -16.11
C ARG A 95 0.73 2.02 -15.97
N PHE A 96 0.44 2.64 -14.83
CA PHE A 96 0.90 4.01 -14.57
C PHE A 96 2.44 4.08 -14.62
N VAL A 97 3.13 3.12 -14.02
CA VAL A 97 4.60 3.06 -14.08
C VAL A 97 5.06 2.93 -15.53
N PHE A 98 4.52 1.99 -16.30
CA PHE A 98 4.92 1.73 -17.69
C PHE A 98 4.72 2.93 -18.61
N MET A 99 3.60 3.65 -18.48
CA MET A 99 3.36 4.88 -19.25
C MET A 99 4.42 5.97 -19.00
N ASN A 100 5.09 5.95 -17.86
CA ASN A 100 6.17 6.87 -17.54
C ASN A 100 7.56 6.35 -17.93
N LEU A 101 7.67 5.09 -18.38
CA LEU A 101 8.91 4.46 -18.87
C LEU A 101 9.07 4.51 -20.39
N GLU A 102 8.13 5.11 -21.13
CA GLU A 102 8.16 5.19 -22.60
C GLU A 102 9.36 5.98 -23.14
N ASP A 103 9.91 6.93 -22.37
CA ASP A 103 11.12 7.66 -22.74
C ASP A 103 12.37 6.86 -22.35
N GLU A 104 12.83 6.02 -23.28
CA GLU A 104 14.02 5.16 -23.10
C GLU A 104 15.27 5.95 -22.70
N SER A 105 15.37 7.24 -23.10
CA SER A 105 16.52 8.08 -22.75
C SER A 105 16.66 8.31 -21.24
N LEU A 106 15.56 8.18 -20.49
CA LEU A 106 15.55 8.29 -19.02
C LEU A 106 16.05 7.01 -18.36
N LEU A 107 16.01 5.89 -19.07
CA LEU A 107 16.38 4.57 -18.55
C LEU A 107 17.85 4.25 -18.79
N GLU A 108 18.51 4.96 -19.70
CA GLU A 108 19.91 4.74 -20.02
C GLU A 108 20.79 4.96 -18.78
N GLY A 109 21.54 3.92 -18.38
CA GLY A 109 22.37 3.94 -17.18
C GLY A 109 21.60 4.19 -15.87
N LEU A 110 20.31 3.85 -15.81
CA LEU A 110 19.48 4.01 -14.64
C LEU A 110 19.84 2.95 -13.59
N THR A 111 20.64 3.34 -12.63
CA THR A 111 21.07 2.50 -11.50
C THR A 111 20.89 3.25 -10.20
N ARG A 112 20.90 2.52 -9.09
CA ARG A 112 20.85 3.12 -7.75
C ARG A 112 21.91 4.20 -7.56
N GLU A 113 23.14 3.92 -7.97
CA GLU A 113 24.26 4.85 -7.79
C GLU A 113 24.08 6.12 -8.63
N SER A 114 23.53 5.99 -9.87
CA SER A 114 23.30 7.13 -10.75
C SER A 114 22.24 8.12 -10.22
N VAL A 115 21.29 7.65 -9.38
CA VAL A 115 20.20 8.49 -8.86
C VAL A 115 20.31 8.83 -7.38
N LYS A 116 21.29 8.28 -6.69
CA LYS A 116 21.45 8.37 -5.22
C LYS A 116 21.40 9.79 -4.68
N ALA A 117 22.03 10.74 -5.36
CA ALA A 117 22.06 12.15 -4.95
C ALA A 117 20.69 12.85 -5.14
N ASN A 118 19.80 12.30 -5.96
CA ASN A 118 18.51 12.87 -6.32
C ASN A 118 17.33 12.17 -5.64
N LEU A 119 17.60 11.17 -4.77
CA LEU A 119 16.56 10.52 -3.98
C LEU A 119 16.00 11.48 -2.93
N THR A 120 14.71 11.70 -2.99
CA THR A 120 13.97 12.52 -2.02
C THR A 120 13.67 11.74 -0.73
N LEU A 121 13.14 12.44 0.28
CA LEU A 121 12.65 11.81 1.52
C LEU A 121 11.64 10.70 1.22
N ALA A 122 10.70 10.92 0.29
CA ALA A 122 9.70 9.92 -0.06
C ALA A 122 10.31 8.70 -0.77
N ASP A 123 11.34 8.87 -1.60
CA ASP A 123 12.03 7.75 -2.24
C ASP A 123 12.73 6.87 -1.21
N LYS A 124 13.45 7.48 -0.28
CA LYS A 124 14.14 6.80 0.80
C LYS A 124 13.16 6.08 1.72
N TRP A 125 12.06 6.75 2.07
CA TRP A 125 10.99 6.17 2.86
C TRP A 125 10.44 4.88 2.22
N ILE A 126 10.01 4.93 0.95
CA ILE A 126 9.37 3.76 0.33
C ILE A 126 10.36 2.61 0.08
N ILE A 127 11.64 2.90 -0.20
CA ILE A 127 12.71 1.89 -0.30
C ILE A 127 12.89 1.21 1.06
N SER A 128 13.01 1.98 2.14
CA SER A 128 13.16 1.45 3.49
C SER A 128 11.94 0.61 3.91
N ARG A 129 10.74 1.11 3.65
CA ARG A 129 9.50 0.38 3.93
C ARG A 129 9.42 -0.93 3.16
N ALA A 130 9.72 -0.92 1.86
CA ALA A 130 9.78 -2.15 1.03
C ALA A 130 10.76 -3.17 1.62
N ASN A 131 11.93 -2.72 2.02
CA ASN A 131 12.96 -3.56 2.61
C ASN A 131 12.52 -4.20 3.94
N ARG A 132 11.83 -3.45 4.79
CA ARG A 132 11.27 -3.97 6.06
C ARG A 132 10.12 -4.94 5.80
N VAL A 133 9.27 -4.67 4.82
CA VAL A 133 8.21 -5.60 4.41
C VAL A 133 8.81 -6.91 3.88
N VAL A 134 9.90 -6.85 3.11
CA VAL A 134 10.66 -8.06 2.71
C VAL A 134 11.07 -8.86 3.92
N LYS A 135 11.64 -8.23 4.95
CA LYS A 135 12.03 -8.90 6.21
C LYS A 135 10.84 -9.56 6.92
N GLU A 136 9.74 -8.82 7.04
CA GLU A 136 8.52 -9.32 7.70
C GLU A 136 7.88 -10.47 6.93
N VAL A 137 7.79 -10.37 5.59
CA VAL A 137 7.25 -11.43 4.74
C VAL A 137 8.12 -12.68 4.84
N ASN A 138 9.44 -12.56 4.70
CA ASN A 138 10.36 -13.70 4.80
C ASN A 138 10.24 -14.38 6.15
N TYR A 139 10.21 -13.62 7.25
CA TYR A 139 10.01 -14.18 8.59
C TYR A 139 8.71 -15.00 8.68
N ASN A 140 7.58 -14.47 8.20
CA ASN A 140 6.31 -15.16 8.26
C ASN A 140 6.27 -16.39 7.34
N MET A 141 6.90 -16.32 6.15
CA MET A 141 7.03 -17.47 5.26
C MET A 141 7.83 -18.60 5.91
N ASP A 142 8.93 -18.29 6.59
CA ASP A 142 9.76 -19.26 7.31
C ASP A 142 9.02 -19.91 8.51
N GLN A 143 8.08 -19.17 9.11
CA GLN A 143 7.19 -19.69 10.17
C GLN A 143 5.94 -20.40 9.63
N PHE A 144 5.80 -20.53 8.31
CA PHE A 144 4.60 -21.05 7.64
C PHE A 144 3.31 -20.24 7.87
N ASP A 145 3.43 -18.99 8.33
CA ASP A 145 2.32 -18.06 8.48
C ASP A 145 2.04 -17.32 7.15
N LEU A 146 1.74 -18.11 6.11
CA LEU A 146 1.62 -17.63 4.72
C LEU A 146 0.59 -16.52 4.56
N GLY A 147 -0.54 -16.62 5.28
CA GLY A 147 -1.59 -15.61 5.25
C GLY A 147 -1.14 -14.27 5.82
N ILE A 148 -0.31 -14.28 6.88
CA ILE A 148 0.24 -13.07 7.48
C ILE A 148 1.27 -12.45 6.53
N GLY A 149 2.17 -13.26 5.96
CA GLY A 149 3.14 -12.78 4.97
C GLY A 149 2.46 -12.11 3.78
N LEU A 150 1.43 -12.75 3.21
CA LEU A 150 0.65 -12.18 2.11
C LEU A 150 -0.05 -10.87 2.51
N GLN A 151 -0.64 -10.81 3.72
CA GLN A 151 -1.29 -9.58 4.22
C GLN A 151 -0.31 -8.40 4.32
N LYS A 152 0.92 -8.64 4.79
CA LYS A 152 1.97 -7.62 4.84
C LYS A 152 2.32 -7.08 3.45
N ALA A 153 2.51 -7.97 2.47
CA ALA A 153 2.77 -7.57 1.09
C ALA A 153 1.59 -6.80 0.48
N TYR A 154 0.35 -7.23 0.77
CA TYR A 154 -0.88 -6.55 0.35
C TYR A 154 -0.98 -5.14 0.94
N ASP A 155 -0.86 -4.99 2.27
CA ASP A 155 -1.00 -3.71 2.96
C ASP A 155 0.02 -2.68 2.46
N PHE A 156 1.26 -3.10 2.29
CA PHE A 156 2.31 -2.27 1.72
C PHE A 156 1.99 -1.84 0.29
N THR A 157 1.60 -2.80 -0.56
CA THR A 157 1.29 -2.52 -1.97
C THR A 157 0.12 -1.56 -2.10
N TRP A 158 -0.97 -1.82 -1.38
CA TRP A 158 -2.19 -1.02 -1.46
C TRP A 158 -2.00 0.35 -0.85
N SER A 159 -1.61 0.39 0.42
CA SER A 159 -1.67 1.62 1.22
C SER A 159 -0.43 2.50 1.07
N GLU A 160 0.78 1.91 0.99
CA GLU A 160 2.00 2.72 0.96
C GLU A 160 2.46 3.00 -0.47
N TYR A 161 2.56 1.97 -1.31
CA TYR A 161 3.01 2.16 -2.70
C TYR A 161 1.96 2.84 -3.56
N CYS A 162 0.71 2.30 -3.62
CA CYS A 162 -0.32 2.82 -4.51
C CYS A 162 -0.94 4.12 -4.01
N ASP A 163 -1.35 4.19 -2.73
CA ASP A 163 -2.13 5.32 -2.22
C ASP A 163 -1.26 6.53 -1.84
N TRP A 164 0.02 6.30 -1.50
CA TRP A 164 0.92 7.37 -1.12
C TRP A 164 2.02 7.60 -2.13
N TYR A 165 2.91 6.62 -2.34
CA TYR A 165 4.13 6.88 -3.10
C TYR A 165 3.84 7.28 -4.56
N ILE A 166 2.95 6.57 -5.24
CA ILE A 166 2.54 6.92 -6.62
C ILE A 166 1.99 8.35 -6.68
N GLU A 167 1.17 8.78 -5.72
CA GLU A 167 0.64 10.15 -5.71
C GLU A 167 1.72 11.20 -5.43
N ILE A 168 2.66 10.89 -4.53
CA ILE A 168 3.78 11.78 -4.17
C ILE A 168 4.70 12.06 -5.37
N VAL A 169 4.96 11.07 -6.22
CA VAL A 169 5.92 11.22 -7.32
C VAL A 169 5.35 11.90 -8.57
N LYS A 170 4.02 11.99 -8.70
CA LYS A 170 3.38 12.60 -9.88
C LYS A 170 3.93 13.97 -10.28
N PRO A 171 4.11 14.94 -9.36
CA PRO A 171 4.67 16.25 -9.73
C PRO A 171 6.08 16.16 -10.33
N ARG A 172 6.89 15.20 -9.89
CA ARG A 172 8.24 14.98 -10.42
C ARG A 172 8.21 14.33 -11.80
N LEU A 173 7.31 13.34 -12.00
CA LEU A 173 7.14 12.65 -13.28
C LEU A 173 6.64 13.60 -14.39
N TYR A 174 5.78 14.55 -14.04
CA TYR A 174 5.25 15.54 -14.98
C TYR A 174 6.05 16.84 -15.03
N GLY A 175 7.07 16.97 -14.17
CA GLY A 175 7.97 18.13 -14.13
C GLY A 175 9.00 18.15 -15.26
N HIS A 176 9.83 19.17 -15.26
CA HIS A 176 10.89 19.37 -16.28
C HIS A 176 12.29 18.93 -15.82
N ASP A 177 12.44 18.62 -14.52
CA ASP A 177 13.72 18.17 -13.96
C ASP A 177 13.97 16.71 -14.31
N ARG A 178 14.91 16.49 -15.23
CA ARG A 178 15.28 15.17 -15.74
C ARG A 178 15.81 14.24 -14.64
N GLU A 179 16.68 14.75 -13.77
CA GLU A 179 17.31 13.93 -12.74
C GLU A 179 16.32 13.57 -11.63
N ALA A 180 15.44 14.50 -11.24
CA ALA A 180 14.34 14.22 -10.33
C ALA A 180 13.39 13.15 -10.91
N LYS A 181 13.10 13.21 -12.21
CA LYS A 181 12.28 12.23 -12.91
C LYS A 181 12.96 10.85 -12.95
N ARG A 182 14.26 10.79 -13.26
CA ARG A 182 15.05 9.54 -13.25
C ARG A 182 15.04 8.86 -11.88
N ALA A 183 15.24 9.63 -10.81
CA ALA A 183 15.21 9.10 -9.45
C ALA A 183 13.81 8.55 -9.07
N ALA A 184 12.74 9.24 -9.48
CA ALA A 184 11.38 8.75 -9.28
C ALA A 184 11.11 7.44 -10.06
N LEU A 185 11.53 7.35 -11.34
CA LEU A 185 11.38 6.15 -12.16
C LEU A 185 12.15 4.97 -11.60
N TYR A 186 13.40 5.20 -11.18
CA TYR A 186 14.19 4.16 -10.52
C TYR A 186 13.46 3.59 -9.30
N THR A 187 13.00 4.47 -8.42
CA THR A 187 12.36 4.04 -7.17
C THR A 187 11.02 3.33 -7.44
N LEU A 188 10.22 3.83 -8.39
CA LEU A 188 8.97 3.17 -8.80
C LEU A 188 9.22 1.75 -9.30
N THR A 189 10.19 1.56 -10.20
CA THR A 189 10.50 0.23 -10.79
C THR A 189 11.14 -0.70 -9.76
N TYR A 190 12.08 -0.21 -8.97
CA TYR A 190 12.76 -0.98 -7.92
C TYR A 190 11.78 -1.53 -6.88
N VAL A 191 10.88 -0.68 -6.39
CA VAL A 191 9.88 -1.10 -5.39
C VAL A 191 8.82 -2.00 -6.01
N LEU A 192 8.36 -1.71 -7.25
CA LEU A 192 7.42 -2.57 -7.97
C LEU A 192 7.99 -3.97 -8.17
N GLU A 193 9.25 -4.09 -8.57
CA GLU A 193 9.92 -5.39 -8.72
C GLU A 193 9.90 -6.19 -7.41
N LYS A 194 10.23 -5.57 -6.27
CA LYS A 194 10.15 -6.23 -4.96
C LYS A 194 8.72 -6.68 -4.63
N ILE A 195 7.73 -5.83 -4.87
CA ILE A 195 6.30 -6.15 -4.68
C ILE A 195 5.90 -7.38 -5.50
N LEU A 196 6.24 -7.40 -6.78
CA LEU A 196 5.91 -8.50 -7.67
C LEU A 196 6.51 -9.82 -7.19
N LYS A 197 7.78 -9.80 -6.80
CA LYS A 197 8.49 -10.98 -6.28
C LYS A 197 7.87 -11.49 -4.96
N LEU A 198 7.50 -10.59 -4.04
CA LEU A 198 6.83 -10.97 -2.79
C LEU A 198 5.45 -11.60 -3.03
N LEU A 199 4.71 -11.11 -4.01
CA LEU A 199 3.36 -11.56 -4.33
C LEU A 199 3.34 -12.80 -5.24
N HIS A 200 4.40 -13.07 -6.00
CA HIS A 200 4.44 -14.12 -7.02
C HIS A 200 4.08 -15.52 -6.50
N PRO A 201 4.50 -15.98 -5.32
CA PRO A 201 4.08 -17.29 -4.79
C PRO A 201 2.56 -17.44 -4.64
N PHE A 202 1.84 -16.34 -4.50
CA PHE A 202 0.41 -16.30 -4.25
C PHE A 202 -0.41 -16.02 -5.51
N ILE A 203 0.00 -15.03 -6.32
CA ILE A 203 -0.69 -14.57 -7.53
C ILE A 203 0.26 -14.58 -8.75
N PRO A 204 0.68 -15.78 -9.20
CA PRO A 204 1.76 -15.93 -10.18
C PRO A 204 1.44 -15.38 -11.56
N PHE A 205 0.18 -15.41 -12.02
CA PHE A 205 -0.12 -15.05 -13.40
C PHE A 205 0.01 -13.54 -13.65
N ILE A 206 -0.63 -12.72 -12.82
CA ILE A 206 -0.56 -11.27 -12.97
C ILE A 206 0.85 -10.73 -12.66
N THR A 207 1.55 -11.32 -11.70
CA THR A 207 2.92 -10.85 -11.36
C THR A 207 3.92 -11.20 -12.44
N GLU A 208 3.82 -12.37 -13.08
CA GLU A 208 4.66 -12.74 -14.24
C GLU A 208 4.41 -11.79 -15.40
N GLU A 209 3.12 -11.56 -15.73
CA GLU A 209 2.74 -10.65 -16.81
C GLU A 209 3.30 -9.25 -16.59
N ILE A 210 3.11 -8.67 -15.41
CA ILE A 210 3.63 -7.33 -15.09
C ILE A 210 5.16 -7.32 -15.11
N TYR A 211 5.81 -8.35 -14.58
CA TYR A 211 7.27 -8.44 -14.53
C TYR A 211 7.88 -8.43 -15.91
N SER A 212 7.26 -9.09 -16.88
CA SER A 212 7.73 -9.16 -18.26
C SER A 212 7.79 -7.80 -18.98
N TYR A 213 7.07 -6.79 -18.49
CA TYR A 213 7.10 -5.41 -19.03
C TYR A 213 8.13 -4.50 -18.34
N LEU A 214 8.78 -4.94 -17.26
CA LEU A 214 9.79 -4.14 -16.59
C LEU A 214 11.09 -4.12 -17.41
N PRO A 215 11.60 -2.94 -17.80
CA PRO A 215 12.83 -2.87 -18.61
C PRO A 215 14.10 -3.14 -17.80
N THR A 216 13.97 -3.27 -16.48
CA THR A 216 15.09 -3.44 -15.54
C THR A 216 15.37 -4.90 -15.21
N VAL A 217 14.56 -5.83 -15.71
CA VAL A 217 14.65 -7.26 -15.38
C VAL A 217 14.92 -8.12 -16.61
N GLU A 218 15.48 -9.29 -16.39
CA GLU A 218 15.71 -10.31 -17.42
C GLU A 218 15.07 -11.64 -17.00
N GLY A 219 14.59 -12.40 -17.99
CA GLY A 219 14.00 -13.72 -17.76
C GLY A 219 12.63 -13.69 -17.12
N TYR A 220 12.31 -14.74 -16.36
CA TYR A 220 11.01 -14.95 -15.74
C TYR A 220 11.09 -14.72 -14.24
N ILE A 221 10.05 -14.14 -13.63
CA ILE A 221 10.01 -13.88 -12.20
C ILE A 221 10.13 -15.17 -11.36
N ILE A 222 9.59 -16.31 -11.88
CA ILE A 222 9.66 -17.60 -11.19
C ILE A 222 11.10 -18.10 -10.99
N THR A 223 12.05 -17.65 -11.82
CA THR A 223 13.47 -17.99 -11.71
C THR A 223 14.31 -16.87 -11.12
N ALA A 224 13.70 -15.72 -10.86
CA ALA A 224 14.37 -14.58 -10.27
C ALA A 224 14.68 -14.83 -8.79
N GLU A 225 15.73 -14.22 -8.30
CA GLU A 225 16.08 -14.27 -6.88
C GLU A 225 14.95 -13.61 -6.04
N TYR A 226 14.53 -14.33 -4.99
CA TYR A 226 13.53 -13.82 -4.05
C TYR A 226 14.12 -12.68 -3.21
N PRO A 227 13.36 -11.63 -2.88
CA PRO A 227 13.91 -10.46 -2.19
C PRO A 227 14.45 -10.81 -0.80
N HIS A 228 15.60 -10.26 -0.47
CA HIS A 228 16.20 -10.32 0.86
C HIS A 228 16.26 -8.94 1.50
N TYR A 229 16.29 -8.92 2.82
CA TYR A 229 16.51 -7.69 3.60
C TYR A 229 17.96 -7.22 3.44
N GLU A 230 18.12 -5.93 3.19
CA GLU A 230 19.40 -5.28 3.02
C GLU A 230 19.57 -4.19 4.09
N GLU A 231 20.58 -4.30 4.95
CA GLU A 231 20.84 -3.33 6.02
C GLU A 231 21.07 -1.91 5.47
N ALA A 232 21.66 -1.80 4.28
CA ALA A 232 21.88 -0.52 3.60
C ALA A 232 20.61 0.22 3.19
N ASP A 233 19.46 -0.48 3.14
CA ASP A 233 18.13 0.05 2.81
C ASP A 233 17.27 0.32 4.05
N ASP A 234 17.79 0.16 5.25
CA ASP A 234 17.06 0.45 6.48
C ASP A 234 17.29 1.92 6.90
N MET A 235 16.34 2.77 6.55
CA MET A 235 16.42 4.23 6.73
C MET A 235 15.32 4.70 7.71
N LEU A 236 15.39 4.26 8.95
CA LEU A 236 14.39 4.54 9.99
C LEU A 236 14.10 6.02 10.21
N ALA A 237 15.13 6.87 10.18
CA ALA A 237 14.96 8.30 10.37
C ALA A 237 14.10 8.95 9.27
N GLU A 238 14.24 8.47 8.03
CA GLU A 238 13.41 8.91 6.90
C GLU A 238 11.98 8.37 7.02
N GLU A 239 11.81 7.15 7.53
CA GLU A 239 10.48 6.60 7.81
C GLU A 239 9.74 7.42 8.88
N GLU A 240 10.39 7.76 9.98
CA GLU A 240 9.80 8.58 11.06
C GLU A 240 9.37 9.96 10.55
N LYS A 241 10.23 10.65 9.78
CA LYS A 241 9.91 11.93 9.17
C LYS A 241 8.70 11.83 8.24
N MET A 242 8.71 10.83 7.36
CA MET A 242 7.64 10.68 6.38
C MET A 242 6.31 10.30 7.03
N ASN A 243 6.32 9.44 8.06
CA ASN A 243 5.15 9.09 8.84
C ASN A 243 4.52 10.33 9.49
N LEU A 244 5.32 11.20 10.09
CA LEU A 244 4.85 12.45 10.68
C LEU A 244 4.18 13.37 9.63
N ILE A 245 4.78 13.51 8.45
CA ILE A 245 4.22 14.29 7.33
C ILE A 245 2.88 13.67 6.88
N MET A 246 2.84 12.35 6.70
CA MET A 246 1.63 11.63 6.28
C MET A 246 0.51 11.75 7.31
N ASP A 247 0.83 11.73 8.60
CA ASP A 247 -0.14 11.93 9.67
C ASP A 247 -0.70 13.35 9.63
N GLY A 248 0.13 14.36 9.42
CA GLY A 248 -0.33 15.73 9.21
C GLY A 248 -1.28 15.85 8.03
N ILE A 249 -0.91 15.29 6.88
CA ILE A 249 -1.74 15.31 5.66
C ILE A 249 -3.07 14.57 5.88
N ARG A 250 -3.06 13.40 6.54
CA ARG A 250 -4.31 12.67 6.87
C ARG A 250 -5.25 13.51 7.72
N ASN A 251 -4.72 14.12 8.76
CA ASN A 251 -5.51 14.93 9.66
C ASN A 251 -6.09 16.17 8.97
N VAL A 252 -5.32 16.86 8.12
CA VAL A 252 -5.83 17.95 7.31
C VAL A 252 -6.95 17.48 6.37
N ARG A 253 -6.78 16.32 5.73
CA ARG A 253 -7.82 15.72 4.87
C ARG A 253 -9.09 15.37 5.67
N ASN A 254 -8.96 14.86 6.89
CA ASN A 254 -10.08 14.53 7.76
C ASN A 254 -10.87 15.80 8.12
N VAL A 255 -10.20 16.87 8.55
CA VAL A 255 -10.83 18.16 8.83
C VAL A 255 -11.60 18.67 7.61
N ARG A 256 -10.97 18.64 6.44
CA ARG A 256 -11.62 19.06 5.19
C ARG A 256 -12.85 18.21 4.86
N ALA A 257 -12.80 16.91 5.09
CA ALA A 257 -13.93 16.00 4.86
C ALA A 257 -15.07 16.26 5.85
N GLU A 258 -14.78 16.44 7.14
CA GLU A 258 -15.75 16.78 8.19
C GLU A 258 -16.48 18.10 7.90
N MET A 259 -15.74 19.08 7.35
CA MET A 259 -16.28 20.38 6.97
C MET A 259 -16.86 20.41 5.55
N ASN A 260 -16.94 19.27 4.85
CA ASN A 260 -17.44 19.16 3.48
C ASN A 260 -16.74 20.10 2.48
N VAL A 261 -15.44 20.36 2.67
CA VAL A 261 -14.65 21.22 1.78
C VAL A 261 -14.39 20.52 0.45
N PRO A 262 -14.77 21.10 -0.69
CA PRO A 262 -14.51 20.48 -1.98
C PRO A 262 -13.02 20.25 -2.23
N PRO A 263 -12.62 19.14 -2.86
CA PRO A 263 -11.20 18.85 -3.15
C PRO A 263 -10.49 19.94 -3.98
N SER A 264 -11.24 20.63 -4.82
CA SER A 264 -10.71 21.73 -5.66
C SER A 264 -10.41 23.03 -4.89
N LYS A 265 -11.01 23.21 -3.70
CA LYS A 265 -10.76 24.40 -2.87
C LYS A 265 -9.43 24.23 -2.15
N LYS A 266 -8.47 25.10 -2.43
CA LYS A 266 -7.18 25.12 -1.73
C LYS A 266 -7.27 26.05 -0.52
N ALA A 267 -6.54 25.73 0.56
CA ALA A 267 -6.47 26.53 1.76
C ALA A 267 -5.02 26.67 2.23
N LYS A 268 -4.68 27.75 2.89
CA LYS A 268 -3.39 27.92 3.55
C LYS A 268 -3.28 26.98 4.74
N ILE A 269 -2.11 26.38 4.93
CA ILE A 269 -1.79 25.57 6.11
C ILE A 269 -0.64 26.25 6.85
N ILE A 270 -0.85 26.55 8.12
CA ILE A 270 0.17 27.09 9.01
C ILE A 270 0.62 25.97 9.94
N ILE A 271 1.92 25.70 10.01
CA ILE A 271 2.50 24.61 10.79
C ILE A 271 3.40 25.19 11.86
N VAL A 272 3.14 24.82 13.11
CA VAL A 272 3.95 25.20 14.27
C VAL A 272 4.54 23.92 14.88
N PRO A 273 5.72 23.51 14.44
CA PRO A 273 6.39 22.33 14.96
C PRO A 273 7.28 22.68 16.14
N THR A 274 7.56 21.68 16.99
CA THR A 274 8.72 21.72 17.91
C THR A 274 10.03 21.74 17.12
N ASP A 275 11.13 22.16 17.76
CA ASP A 275 12.41 22.34 17.06
C ASP A 275 12.93 21.04 16.44
N ASP A 276 12.72 19.89 17.10
CA ASP A 276 13.11 18.56 16.63
C ASP A 276 12.29 18.06 15.43
N LYS A 277 11.02 18.51 15.29
CA LYS A 277 10.12 18.14 14.19
C LYS A 277 10.17 19.09 13.00
N ARG A 278 10.73 20.28 13.19
CA ARG A 278 10.84 21.32 12.15
C ARG A 278 11.47 20.80 10.83
N PRO A 279 12.63 20.10 10.86
CA PRO A 279 13.23 19.64 9.62
C PRO A 279 12.30 18.73 8.79
N ALA A 280 11.52 17.86 9.46
CA ALA A 280 10.55 17.00 8.77
C ALA A 280 9.45 17.82 8.09
N MET A 281 8.93 18.86 8.78
CA MET A 281 7.87 19.71 8.22
C MET A 281 8.39 20.56 7.04
N GLU A 282 9.63 21.05 7.12
CA GLU A 282 10.27 21.77 6.00
C GLU A 282 10.41 20.84 4.77
N ASP A 283 10.88 19.61 4.96
CA ASP A 283 10.98 18.59 3.90
C ASP A 283 9.59 18.23 3.32
N GLY A 284 8.53 18.35 4.15
CA GLY A 284 7.15 17.98 3.81
C GLY A 284 6.34 19.02 3.07
N LYS A 285 6.79 20.28 2.94
CA LYS A 285 5.99 21.40 2.38
C LYS A 285 5.31 21.07 1.06
N GLU A 286 6.07 20.53 0.12
CA GLU A 286 5.54 20.22 -1.22
C GLU A 286 4.53 19.03 -1.17
N TYR A 287 4.67 18.11 -0.23
CA TYR A 287 3.70 17.03 -0.05
C TYR A 287 2.37 17.54 0.53
N PHE A 288 2.40 18.50 1.45
CA PHE A 288 1.18 19.17 1.91
C PHE A 288 0.49 19.93 0.77
N LYS A 289 1.23 20.65 -0.09
CA LYS A 289 0.65 21.34 -1.24
C LYS A 289 -0.06 20.38 -2.19
N SER A 290 0.60 19.29 -2.53
CA SER A 290 0.08 18.34 -3.52
C SER A 290 -1.01 17.44 -2.95
N LEU A 291 -0.86 16.95 -1.71
CA LEU A 291 -1.70 15.91 -1.16
C LEU A 291 -2.77 16.41 -0.17
N ALA A 292 -2.56 17.55 0.48
CA ALA A 292 -3.55 18.16 1.38
C ALA A 292 -4.33 19.32 0.73
N SER A 293 -4.13 19.57 -0.57
CA SER A 293 -4.72 20.70 -1.30
C SER A 293 -4.41 22.05 -0.63
N ALA A 294 -3.14 22.24 -0.20
CA ALA A 294 -2.72 23.51 0.33
C ALA A 294 -2.45 24.50 -0.80
N SER A 295 -2.90 25.75 -0.63
CA SER A 295 -2.50 26.89 -1.48
C SER A 295 -1.09 27.34 -1.14
N GLU A 296 -0.80 27.41 0.15
CA GLU A 296 0.47 27.80 0.75
C GLU A 296 0.72 26.96 2.02
N VAL A 297 1.99 26.70 2.31
CA VAL A 297 2.40 26.04 3.57
C VAL A 297 3.41 26.95 4.26
N GLU A 298 3.03 27.50 5.40
CA GLU A 298 3.87 28.37 6.22
C GLU A 298 4.29 27.66 7.49
N ILE A 299 5.59 27.65 7.80
CA ILE A 299 6.11 27.06 9.04
C ILE A 299 6.56 28.20 9.96
N GLN A 300 5.94 28.30 11.12
CA GLN A 300 6.17 29.36 12.10
C GLN A 300 6.85 28.81 13.37
N ASN A 301 7.42 29.72 14.18
CA ASN A 301 8.02 29.39 15.48
C ASN A 301 7.01 29.50 16.62
N SER A 302 5.95 30.27 16.44
CA SER A 302 4.95 30.53 17.45
C SER A 302 3.54 30.60 16.82
N LYS A 303 2.53 30.72 17.67
CA LYS A 303 1.14 30.88 17.23
C LYS A 303 0.76 32.34 16.95
N ASP A 304 1.74 33.25 16.95
CA ASP A 304 1.48 34.66 16.77
C ASP A 304 0.96 34.95 15.35
N GLY A 305 -0.12 35.67 15.26
CA GLY A 305 -0.74 36.02 13.97
C GLY A 305 -1.63 34.95 13.35
N ILE A 306 -1.84 33.79 14.01
CA ILE A 306 -2.80 32.79 13.59
C ILE A 306 -4.21 33.26 13.97
N PRO A 307 -5.19 33.24 13.04
CA PRO A 307 -6.58 33.61 13.35
C PRO A 307 -7.14 32.76 14.51
N GLU A 308 -7.89 33.38 15.43
CA GLU A 308 -8.48 32.69 16.60
C GLU A 308 -9.51 31.63 16.18
N ASP A 309 -10.13 31.79 15.02
CA ASP A 309 -11.11 30.87 14.45
C ASP A 309 -10.47 29.78 13.54
N ALA A 310 -9.15 29.77 13.42
CA ALA A 310 -8.47 28.73 12.63
C ALA A 310 -8.72 27.34 13.22
N VAL A 311 -9.05 26.38 12.35
CA VAL A 311 -9.21 24.98 12.76
C VAL A 311 -7.82 24.40 13.04
N SER A 312 -7.65 23.86 14.25
CA SER A 312 -6.37 23.30 14.69
C SER A 312 -6.40 21.78 14.70
N VAL A 313 -5.27 21.20 14.34
CA VAL A 313 -4.97 19.78 14.42
C VAL A 313 -3.65 19.60 15.13
N VAL A 314 -3.61 18.70 16.10
CA VAL A 314 -2.39 18.39 16.88
C VAL A 314 -1.94 16.97 16.55
N ILE A 315 -0.70 16.83 16.15
CA ILE A 315 -0.01 15.55 15.96
C ILE A 315 1.30 15.58 16.77
N ASP A 316 2.05 14.51 16.81
CA ASP A 316 3.25 14.38 17.64
C ASP A 316 4.25 15.55 17.48
N GLY A 317 4.20 16.49 18.43
CA GLY A 317 5.07 17.67 18.45
C GLY A 317 4.82 18.72 17.33
N VAL A 318 3.67 18.65 16.63
CA VAL A 318 3.33 19.58 15.56
C VAL A 318 1.86 20.02 15.69
N GLU A 319 1.64 21.32 15.60
CA GLU A 319 0.29 21.88 15.50
C GLU A 319 0.08 22.45 14.08
N LEU A 320 -1.01 22.06 13.45
CA LEU A 320 -1.41 22.49 12.12
C LEU A 320 -2.65 23.38 12.25
N PHE A 321 -2.65 24.52 11.57
CA PHE A 321 -3.76 25.46 11.59
C PHE A 321 -4.22 25.74 10.17
N ILE A 322 -5.53 25.76 9.97
CA ILE A 322 -6.16 26.06 8.70
C ILE A 322 -7.15 27.19 8.93
N PRO A 323 -6.96 28.39 8.35
CA PRO A 323 -7.89 29.52 8.49
C PRO A 323 -9.30 29.11 8.04
N LEU A 324 -10.31 29.39 8.86
CA LEU A 324 -11.67 28.91 8.63
C LEU A 324 -12.32 29.57 7.42
N ASP A 325 -12.02 30.81 7.14
CA ASP A 325 -12.48 31.59 5.99
C ASP A 325 -12.01 31.01 4.64
N GLU A 326 -10.87 30.32 4.65
CA GLU A 326 -10.37 29.59 3.48
C GLU A 326 -11.04 28.21 3.31
N LEU A 327 -11.60 27.62 4.35
CA LEU A 327 -12.26 26.32 4.30
C LEU A 327 -13.73 26.41 3.92
N VAL A 328 -14.46 27.38 4.49
CA VAL A 328 -15.91 27.47 4.38
C VAL A 328 -16.31 28.78 3.70
N ASP A 329 -17.27 28.71 2.79
CA ASP A 329 -18.02 29.87 2.30
C ASP A 329 -19.22 30.04 3.27
N PHE A 330 -19.06 30.91 4.24
CA PHE A 330 -20.03 31.10 5.32
C PHE A 330 -21.44 31.39 4.83
N GLU A 331 -21.60 32.11 3.72
CA GLU A 331 -22.93 32.43 3.18
C GLU A 331 -23.60 31.17 2.59
N LYS A 332 -22.84 30.37 1.82
CA LYS A 332 -23.37 29.12 1.26
C LYS A 332 -23.67 28.08 2.33
N GLU A 333 -22.82 27.98 3.35
CA GLU A 333 -23.03 27.03 4.44
C GLU A 333 -24.22 27.42 5.29
N LYS A 334 -24.42 28.71 5.56
CA LYS A 334 -25.59 29.23 6.22
C LYS A 334 -26.88 28.95 5.44
N GLU A 335 -26.84 29.11 4.11
CA GLU A 335 -27.96 28.73 3.25
C GLU A 335 -28.27 27.22 3.30
N ARG A 336 -27.23 26.38 3.28
CA ARG A 336 -27.34 24.94 3.38
C ARG A 336 -27.98 24.51 4.72
N LEU A 337 -27.43 25.00 5.83
CA LEU A 337 -27.94 24.73 7.18
C LEU A 337 -29.37 25.22 7.36
N ASN A 338 -29.72 26.37 6.83
CA ASN A 338 -31.11 26.86 6.85
C ASN A 338 -32.04 25.94 6.08
N LYS A 339 -31.64 25.44 4.89
CA LYS A 339 -32.45 24.49 4.12
C LYS A 339 -32.61 23.15 4.84
N GLU A 340 -31.57 22.67 5.51
CA GLU A 340 -31.64 21.43 6.33
C GLU A 340 -32.54 21.62 7.55
N ARG A 341 -32.41 22.75 8.25
CA ARG A 341 -33.28 23.11 9.36
C ARG A 341 -34.75 23.16 8.92
N ASP A 342 -35.03 23.85 7.80
CA ASP A 342 -36.39 24.01 7.30
C ASP A 342 -37.00 22.66 6.84
N LYS A 343 -36.16 21.75 6.30
CA LYS A 343 -36.60 20.36 6.02
C LYS A 343 -36.90 19.60 7.31
N ALA A 344 -36.03 19.64 8.30
CA ALA A 344 -36.26 18.98 9.58
C ALA A 344 -37.50 19.51 10.33
N LEU A 345 -37.78 20.82 10.23
CA LEU A 345 -38.98 21.41 10.77
C LEU A 345 -40.26 21.02 10.01
N ALA A 346 -40.17 20.66 8.73
CA ALA A 346 -41.30 20.22 7.93
C ALA A 346 -41.63 18.71 8.12
N GLU A 347 -40.69 17.93 8.67
CA GLU A 347 -40.86 16.51 9.00
C GLU A 347 -41.40 16.27 10.43
N ILE A 348 -41.49 17.32 11.27
CA ILE A 348 -42.10 17.32 12.58
C ILE A 348 -43.56 17.76 12.49
#